data_9c6bc505eb9affb5cce88856f6a1a84f
#
_entry.id   9c6bc505eb9affb5cce88856f6a1a84f
#
_cell.length_a   1.000
_cell.length_b   1.000
_cell.length_c   1.000
_cell.angle_alpha   90.00
_cell.angle_beta   90.00
_cell.angle_gamma   90.00
#
_symmetry.space_group_name_H-M   'P 1'
#
loop_
_entity.id
_entity.type
_entity.pdbx_description
1 polymer ?
#
loop_
_entity_poly.entity_id
_entity_poly.type
_entity_poly.pdbx_seq_one_letter_code
_entity_poly.pdbx_strand_id
1 'polypeptide(L)'
;MKVILLIVILSLLTACSSKPYVIKHTEMPAAVGQEEIYIVRHGWHTGFVVPAKRIQNQLPKLRKRFGDIPYIEFGWGDKGFYQAKEITKGLTLKAILWPTESVIHAVAVPVKADKFFANSIVETLCLSGREYSSLLRFISESFYKDEYGRILELEDGIYGNSQFYKGAGNFYLMNTCNKWTAKGLKSAGIDISPTFKLTADSIMDYVKEYRQALTMGSTGHSKATPLRSAPFECQ
;
A
#
# COMPACT_ATOMS: atom_id res chain seq x y z
N MET A 1 19.51 -38.68 -7.81
CA MET A 1 18.97 -38.04 -6.60
C MET A 1 19.26 -36.55 -6.51
N LYS A 2 20.51 -36.08 -6.61
CA LYS A 2 20.88 -34.64 -6.51
C LYS A 2 20.21 -33.76 -7.58
N VAL A 3 20.07 -34.22 -8.83
CA VAL A 3 19.43 -33.47 -9.93
C VAL A 3 17.92 -33.34 -9.70
N ILE A 4 17.25 -34.38 -9.20
CA ILE A 4 15.82 -34.34 -8.89
C ILE A 4 15.55 -33.38 -7.71
N LEU A 5 16.40 -33.38 -6.69
CA LEU A 5 16.30 -32.42 -5.57
C LEU A 5 16.49 -30.98 -6.05
N LEU A 6 17.43 -30.74 -6.95
CA LEU A 6 17.65 -29.42 -7.56
C LEU A 6 16.46 -28.91 -8.37
N ILE A 7 15.83 -29.81 -9.15
CA ILE A 7 14.64 -29.49 -9.95
C ILE A 7 13.44 -29.21 -9.03
N VAL A 8 13.26 -29.96 -7.94
CA VAL A 8 12.22 -29.72 -6.95
C VAL A 8 12.43 -28.39 -6.22
N ILE A 9 13.66 -28.05 -5.84
CA ILE A 9 13.98 -26.76 -5.23
C ILE A 9 13.74 -25.62 -6.23
N LEU A 10 14.14 -25.78 -7.49
CA LEU A 10 13.93 -24.78 -8.54
C LEU A 10 12.45 -24.58 -8.86
N SER A 11 11.64 -25.64 -8.87
CA SER A 11 10.19 -25.55 -9.07
C SER A 11 9.45 -24.92 -7.88
N LEU A 12 9.96 -25.08 -6.66
CA LEU A 12 9.44 -24.39 -5.48
C LEU A 12 9.73 -22.88 -5.48
N LEU A 13 10.82 -22.45 -6.15
CA LEU A 13 11.17 -21.02 -6.27
C LEU A 13 10.32 -20.28 -7.30
N THR A 14 9.73 -20.97 -8.28
CA THR A 14 8.88 -20.34 -9.31
C THR A 14 7.41 -20.17 -8.87
N ALA A 15 7.00 -20.77 -7.76
CA ALA A 15 5.59 -20.86 -7.35
C ALA A 15 5.07 -19.71 -6.47
N CYS A 16 5.87 -18.69 -6.13
CA CYS A 16 5.47 -17.74 -5.08
C CYS A 16 5.25 -16.32 -5.56
N SER A 17 4.29 -16.09 -6.45
CA SER A 17 3.58 -14.81 -6.44
C SER A 17 2.51 -14.87 -5.35
N SER A 18 2.74 -14.21 -4.22
CA SER A 18 1.81 -14.20 -3.09
C SER A 18 0.75 -13.12 -3.25
N LYS A 19 -0.52 -13.46 -2.94
CA LYS A 19 -1.61 -12.47 -2.88
C LYS A 19 -1.32 -11.40 -1.78
N PRO A 20 -1.74 -10.15 -1.97
CA PRO A 20 -2.28 -9.58 -3.21
C PRO A 20 -1.25 -9.51 -4.35
N TYR A 21 -1.70 -9.69 -5.59
CA TYR A 21 -0.81 -9.65 -6.76
C TYR A 21 -0.62 -8.23 -7.27
N VAL A 22 0.55 -7.94 -7.83
CA VAL A 22 0.78 -6.71 -8.58
C VAL A 22 -0.16 -6.67 -9.78
N ILE A 23 -0.86 -5.54 -9.95
CA ILE A 23 -1.68 -5.29 -11.14
C ILE A 23 -0.75 -4.93 -12.29
N LYS A 24 -0.80 -5.70 -13.38
CA LYS A 24 -0.05 -5.36 -14.58
C LYS A 24 -0.68 -4.16 -15.27
N HIS A 25 0.12 -3.16 -15.60
CA HIS A 25 -0.31 -2.06 -16.43
C HIS A 25 -0.74 -2.57 -17.81
N THR A 26 -1.96 -2.26 -18.20
CA THR A 26 -2.37 -2.36 -19.60
C THR A 26 -1.95 -1.04 -20.24
N GLU A 27 -1.29 -1.08 -21.40
CA GLU A 27 -0.91 0.10 -22.17
C GLU A 27 -2.17 0.84 -22.64
N MET A 28 -2.64 1.80 -21.87
CA MET A 28 -3.74 2.70 -22.25
C MET A 28 -3.23 4.14 -22.24
N PRO A 29 -3.69 5.04 -23.11
CA PRO A 29 -3.24 6.43 -23.15
C PRO A 29 -3.39 7.12 -21.79
N ALA A 30 -2.45 7.97 -21.41
CA ALA A 30 -2.49 8.67 -20.13
C ALA A 30 -3.78 9.48 -20.00
N ALA A 31 -4.60 9.20 -18.98
CA ALA A 31 -5.71 10.07 -18.64
C ALA A 31 -5.14 11.38 -18.09
N VAL A 32 -5.67 12.48 -18.56
CA VAL A 32 -5.34 13.81 -18.03
C VAL A 32 -5.92 13.92 -16.62
N GLY A 33 -5.13 14.43 -15.69
CA GLY A 33 -5.50 14.59 -14.29
C GLY A 33 -4.51 13.88 -13.38
N GLN A 34 -4.15 14.54 -12.32
CA GLN A 34 -3.27 14.00 -11.29
C GLN A 34 -4.05 13.84 -9.99
N GLU A 35 -3.88 12.66 -9.38
CA GLU A 35 -4.47 12.33 -8.10
C GLU A 35 -3.38 12.34 -7.02
N GLU A 36 -3.57 13.17 -6.01
CA GLU A 36 -2.69 13.23 -4.85
C GLU A 36 -2.97 12.05 -3.93
N ILE A 37 -1.94 11.25 -3.69
CA ILE A 37 -1.94 10.17 -2.71
C ILE A 37 -0.81 10.36 -1.72
N TYR A 38 -0.91 9.70 -0.57
CA TYR A 38 0.17 9.73 0.42
C TYR A 38 0.59 8.32 0.79
N ILE A 39 1.90 8.16 1.06
CA ILE A 39 2.46 7.01 1.74
C ILE A 39 2.77 7.45 3.16
N VAL A 40 2.17 6.78 4.14
CA VAL A 40 2.37 7.09 5.56
C VAL A 40 3.15 5.98 6.23
N ARG A 41 4.14 6.38 7.04
CA ARG A 41 4.93 5.47 7.87
C ARG A 41 4.51 5.58 9.33
N HIS A 42 3.99 4.50 9.88
CA HIS A 42 3.70 4.33 11.31
C HIS A 42 4.74 3.38 11.92
N GLY A 43 5.83 3.94 12.48
CA GLY A 43 6.93 3.13 13.00
C GLY A 43 7.56 2.22 11.93
N TRP A 44 7.32 0.92 12.03
CA TRP A 44 7.85 -0.11 11.13
C TRP A 44 6.91 -0.46 9.94
N HIS A 45 5.72 0.10 9.90
CA HIS A 45 4.66 -0.18 8.92
C HIS A 45 4.45 1.00 7.96
N THR A 46 4.09 0.70 6.71
CA THR A 46 3.66 1.70 5.73
C THR A 46 2.27 1.40 5.20
N GLY A 47 1.51 2.47 4.91
CA GLY A 47 0.18 2.42 4.32
C GLY A 47 -0.02 3.46 3.22
N PHE A 48 -1.13 3.35 2.47
CA PHE A 48 -1.57 4.32 1.50
C PHE A 48 -2.71 5.16 2.05
N VAL A 49 -2.65 6.48 1.88
CA VAL A 49 -3.80 7.37 2.03
C VAL A 49 -4.22 7.83 0.64
N VAL A 50 -5.45 7.56 0.28
CA VAL A 50 -5.98 7.85 -1.06
C VAL A 50 -7.30 8.62 -0.97
N PRO A 51 -7.63 9.47 -1.97
CA PRO A 51 -8.95 10.09 -2.09
C PRO A 51 -10.07 9.03 -2.03
N ALA A 52 -11.05 9.24 -1.12
CA ALA A 52 -12.01 8.21 -0.76
C ALA A 52 -13.03 7.89 -1.86
N LYS A 53 -13.48 8.91 -2.60
CA LYS A 53 -14.63 8.81 -3.51
C LYS A 53 -14.54 7.64 -4.50
N ARG A 54 -13.39 7.47 -5.17
CA ARG A 54 -13.26 6.44 -6.21
C ARG A 54 -13.17 5.03 -5.63
N ILE A 55 -12.46 4.84 -4.50
CA ILE A 55 -12.38 3.52 -3.85
C ILE A 55 -13.71 3.15 -3.20
N GLN A 56 -14.46 4.10 -2.66
CA GLN A 56 -15.81 3.89 -2.13
C GLN A 56 -16.82 3.49 -3.22
N ASN A 57 -16.64 3.95 -4.46
CA ASN A 57 -17.45 3.50 -5.59
C ASN A 57 -17.14 2.05 -5.98
N GLN A 58 -15.88 1.61 -5.85
CA GLN A 58 -15.49 0.21 -6.09
C GLN A 58 -15.88 -0.72 -4.94
N LEU A 59 -15.87 -0.21 -3.71
CA LEU A 59 -16.19 -0.91 -2.48
C LEU A 59 -17.26 -0.14 -1.69
N PRO A 60 -18.56 -0.25 -2.07
CA PRO A 60 -19.64 0.55 -1.46
C PRO A 60 -19.78 0.36 0.07
N LYS A 61 -19.29 -0.76 0.60
CA LYS A 61 -19.27 -1.02 2.04
C LYS A 61 -18.40 -0.01 2.80
N LEU A 62 -17.32 0.48 2.19
CA LEU A 62 -16.49 1.55 2.76
C LEU A 62 -17.29 2.87 2.87
N ARG A 63 -18.11 3.18 1.88
CA ARG A 63 -18.99 4.37 1.94
C ARG A 63 -20.06 4.23 3.04
N LYS A 64 -20.65 3.05 3.16
CA LYS A 64 -21.61 2.75 4.23
C LYS A 64 -20.97 2.90 5.62
N ARG A 65 -19.70 2.47 5.79
CA ARG A 65 -18.99 2.48 7.06
C ARG A 65 -18.48 3.88 7.45
N PHE A 66 -17.91 4.62 6.49
CA PHE A 66 -17.18 5.87 6.77
C PHE A 66 -17.93 7.14 6.35
N GLY A 67 -19.00 7.01 5.57
CA GLY A 67 -19.73 8.16 5.02
C GLY A 67 -18.94 8.92 3.95
N ASP A 68 -19.25 10.19 3.81
CA ASP A 68 -18.59 11.09 2.84
C ASP A 68 -17.36 11.72 3.52
N ILE A 69 -16.20 11.21 3.20
CA ILE A 69 -14.90 11.63 3.74
C ILE A 69 -13.91 11.90 2.61
N PRO A 70 -12.94 12.80 2.81
CA PRO A 70 -11.99 13.14 1.74
C PRO A 70 -11.01 12.01 1.44
N TYR A 71 -10.47 11.33 2.46
CA TYR A 71 -9.45 10.30 2.28
C TYR A 71 -9.71 9.07 3.14
N ILE A 72 -9.16 7.93 2.71
CA ILE A 72 -9.05 6.71 3.52
C ILE A 72 -7.60 6.25 3.51
N GLU A 73 -7.07 5.95 4.68
CA GLU A 73 -5.83 5.20 4.83
C GLU A 73 -6.11 3.71 4.75
N PHE A 74 -5.22 2.98 4.07
CA PHE A 74 -5.23 1.52 3.98
C PHE A 74 -3.86 0.97 4.39
N GLY A 75 -3.86 0.11 5.38
CA GLY A 75 -2.75 -0.75 5.76
C GLY A 75 -3.11 -2.21 5.58
N TRP A 76 -2.17 -3.04 5.16
CA TRP A 76 -2.32 -4.50 5.07
C TRP A 76 -1.29 -5.18 5.96
N GLY A 77 -1.68 -6.19 6.70
CA GLY A 77 -0.74 -6.86 7.59
C GLY A 77 -1.30 -8.10 8.25
N ASP A 78 -0.54 -8.62 9.21
CA ASP A 78 -0.90 -9.79 10.01
C ASP A 78 -2.04 -9.47 10.95
N LYS A 79 -3.06 -10.35 10.96
CA LYS A 79 -4.23 -10.21 11.84
C LYS A 79 -3.83 -10.22 13.32
N GLY A 80 -2.95 -11.13 13.71
CA GLY A 80 -2.52 -11.27 15.09
C GLY A 80 -1.76 -10.04 15.59
N PHE A 81 -0.89 -9.44 14.74
CA PHE A 81 -0.19 -8.20 15.10
C PHE A 81 -1.13 -7.02 15.33
N TYR A 82 -2.07 -6.81 14.41
CA TYR A 82 -2.99 -5.69 14.50
C TYR A 82 -3.97 -5.82 15.68
N GLN A 83 -4.33 -7.04 16.07
CA GLN A 83 -5.31 -7.30 17.14
C GLN A 83 -4.66 -7.61 18.49
N ALA A 84 -3.32 -7.69 18.56
CA ALA A 84 -2.62 -7.95 19.80
C ALA A 84 -2.59 -6.71 20.70
N LYS A 85 -3.01 -6.85 21.96
CA LYS A 85 -2.79 -5.81 23.00
C LYS A 85 -1.31 -5.58 23.26
N GLU A 86 -0.50 -6.63 23.13
CA GLU A 86 0.95 -6.59 23.26
C GLU A 86 1.60 -7.46 22.18
N ILE A 87 2.62 -6.92 21.50
CA ILE A 87 3.39 -7.66 20.51
C ILE A 87 4.45 -8.51 21.23
N THR A 88 4.19 -9.79 21.37
CA THR A 88 5.13 -10.74 21.98
C THR A 88 6.12 -11.29 20.96
N LYS A 89 7.32 -11.73 21.46
CA LYS A 89 8.31 -12.41 20.59
C LYS A 89 7.74 -13.67 19.92
N GLY A 90 6.87 -14.40 20.60
CA GLY A 90 6.21 -15.58 20.04
C GLY A 90 5.26 -15.26 18.91
N LEU A 91 4.47 -14.19 19.03
CA LEU A 91 3.59 -13.70 17.97
C LEU A 91 4.40 -13.27 16.74
N THR A 92 5.48 -12.52 16.96
CA THR A 92 6.39 -12.09 15.89
C THR A 92 7.00 -13.29 15.17
N LEU A 93 7.52 -14.26 15.91
CA LEU A 93 8.15 -15.44 15.34
C LEU A 93 7.14 -16.29 14.54
N LYS A 94 5.92 -16.44 15.05
CA LYS A 94 4.85 -17.16 14.35
C LYS A 94 4.49 -16.47 13.04
N ALA A 95 4.27 -15.16 13.03
CA ALA A 95 3.93 -14.40 11.84
C ALA A 95 5.05 -14.38 10.78
N ILE A 96 6.32 -14.47 11.21
CA ILE A 96 7.47 -14.53 10.31
C ILE A 96 7.61 -15.92 9.69
N LEU A 97 7.50 -16.99 10.48
CA LEU A 97 7.84 -18.34 10.06
C LEU A 97 6.67 -19.11 9.45
N TRP A 98 5.42 -18.76 9.79
CA TRP A 98 4.22 -19.43 9.29
C TRP A 98 3.27 -18.44 8.61
N PRO A 99 2.64 -18.84 7.48
CA PRO A 99 1.58 -18.04 6.86
C PRO A 99 0.40 -17.86 7.82
N THR A 100 0.08 -16.60 8.12
CA THR A 100 -1.02 -16.20 9.00
C THR A 100 -2.10 -15.44 8.24
N GLU A 101 -3.31 -15.35 8.78
CA GLU A 101 -4.38 -14.54 8.16
C GLU A 101 -3.96 -13.07 8.09
N SER A 102 -4.28 -12.45 6.96
CA SER A 102 -4.08 -11.02 6.78
C SER A 102 -5.35 -10.21 6.99
N VAL A 103 -5.17 -8.94 7.34
CA VAL A 103 -6.24 -7.95 7.46
C VAL A 103 -5.89 -6.68 6.69
N ILE A 104 -6.93 -5.96 6.27
CA ILE A 104 -6.86 -4.55 5.87
C ILE A 104 -7.34 -3.71 7.04
N HIS A 105 -6.53 -2.76 7.48
CA HIS A 105 -6.92 -1.69 8.37
C HIS A 105 -7.28 -0.47 7.53
N ALA A 106 -8.54 -0.05 7.56
CA ALA A 106 -9.02 1.13 6.87
C ALA A 106 -9.35 2.22 7.89
N VAL A 107 -8.83 3.44 7.70
CA VAL A 107 -8.99 4.59 8.61
C VAL A 107 -9.56 5.78 7.86
N ALA A 108 -10.61 6.38 8.37
CA ALA A 108 -11.14 7.65 7.86
C ALA A 108 -10.16 8.79 8.16
N VAL A 109 -9.75 9.50 7.13
CA VAL A 109 -8.82 10.63 7.22
C VAL A 109 -9.55 11.90 6.77
N PRO A 110 -9.96 12.77 7.73
CA PRO A 110 -10.84 13.91 7.44
C PRO A 110 -10.16 15.13 6.85
N VAL A 111 -8.83 15.16 6.85
CA VAL A 111 -7.99 16.24 6.31
C VAL A 111 -6.80 15.67 5.54
N LYS A 112 -5.91 16.50 4.97
CA LYS A 112 -4.67 16.01 4.34
C LYS A 112 -3.86 15.16 5.31
N ALA A 113 -3.21 14.11 4.79
CA ALA A 113 -2.54 13.11 5.60
C ALA A 113 -1.40 13.66 6.47
N ASP A 114 -0.65 14.63 5.97
CA ASP A 114 0.43 15.32 6.69
C ASP A 114 -0.06 16.07 7.94
N LYS A 115 -1.30 16.58 7.90
CA LYS A 115 -1.94 17.24 9.06
C LYS A 115 -2.57 16.25 10.02
N PHE A 116 -3.16 15.17 9.49
CA PHE A 116 -3.81 14.15 10.32
C PHE A 116 -2.79 13.28 11.07
N PHE A 117 -1.70 12.92 10.40
CA PHE A 117 -0.63 12.08 10.93
C PHE A 117 0.62 12.89 11.31
N ALA A 118 0.46 13.94 12.11
CA ALA A 118 1.55 14.87 12.47
C ALA A 118 2.78 14.19 13.12
N ASN A 119 2.61 13.02 13.73
CA ASN A 119 3.68 12.24 14.36
C ASN A 119 4.23 11.11 13.47
N SER A 120 3.81 11.05 12.22
CA SER A 120 4.25 10.04 11.23
C SER A 120 5.04 10.70 10.11
N ILE A 121 5.85 9.91 9.41
CA ILE A 121 6.48 10.39 8.19
C ILE A 121 5.48 10.20 7.04
N VAL A 122 5.20 11.27 6.32
CA VAL A 122 4.25 11.30 5.20
C VAL A 122 4.98 11.76 3.94
N GLU A 123 4.91 10.96 2.89
CA GLU A 123 5.39 11.31 1.56
C GLU A 123 4.21 11.41 0.58
N THR A 124 4.22 12.45 -0.24
CA THR A 124 3.17 12.72 -1.24
C THR A 124 3.62 12.25 -2.61
N LEU A 125 2.73 11.62 -3.35
CA LEU A 125 2.91 11.27 -4.76
C LEU A 125 1.73 11.75 -5.59
N CYS A 126 2.01 12.19 -6.82
CA CYS A 126 1.01 12.52 -7.81
C CYS A 126 0.95 11.40 -8.85
N LEU A 127 -0.20 10.79 -8.98
CA LEU A 127 -0.46 9.72 -9.93
C LEU A 127 -1.38 10.22 -11.04
N SER A 128 -1.10 9.83 -12.28
CA SER A 128 -2.07 10.01 -13.36
C SER A 128 -3.35 9.22 -13.06
N GLY A 129 -4.45 9.58 -13.69
CA GLY A 129 -5.73 8.90 -13.48
C GLY A 129 -5.69 7.39 -13.76
N ARG A 130 -4.75 6.92 -14.61
CA ARG A 130 -4.52 5.49 -14.87
C ARG A 130 -3.74 4.83 -13.74
N GLU A 131 -2.62 5.40 -13.33
CA GLU A 131 -1.80 4.91 -12.24
C GLU A 131 -2.62 4.81 -10.96
N TYR A 132 -3.41 5.85 -10.69
CA TYR A 132 -4.35 5.86 -9.57
C TYR A 132 -5.41 4.75 -9.68
N SER A 133 -6.02 4.55 -10.85
CA SER A 133 -6.99 3.46 -11.06
C SER A 133 -6.37 2.08 -10.81
N SER A 134 -5.12 1.87 -11.24
CA SER A 134 -4.39 0.62 -11.01
C SER A 134 -4.06 0.41 -9.53
N LEU A 135 -3.68 1.48 -8.81
CA LEU A 135 -3.48 1.43 -7.35
C LEU A 135 -4.79 1.08 -6.63
N LEU A 136 -5.90 1.75 -6.98
CA LEU A 136 -7.20 1.45 -6.37
C LEU A 136 -7.65 0.03 -6.63
N ARG A 137 -7.40 -0.50 -7.83
CA ARG A 137 -7.66 -1.90 -8.14
C ARG A 137 -6.82 -2.82 -7.26
N PHE A 138 -5.52 -2.54 -7.10
CA PHE A 138 -4.65 -3.29 -6.19
C PHE A 138 -5.18 -3.28 -4.75
N ILE A 139 -5.56 -2.10 -4.23
CA ILE A 139 -6.14 -1.97 -2.89
C ILE A 139 -7.45 -2.77 -2.81
N SER A 140 -8.34 -2.66 -3.79
CA SER A 140 -9.61 -3.40 -3.83
C SER A 140 -9.41 -4.92 -3.88
N GLU A 141 -8.40 -5.40 -4.62
CA GLU A 141 -8.05 -6.84 -4.69
C GLU A 141 -7.28 -7.34 -3.46
N SER A 142 -6.84 -6.42 -2.59
CA SER A 142 -6.25 -6.76 -1.29
C SER A 142 -7.27 -7.14 -0.22
N PHE A 143 -8.55 -6.85 -0.45
CA PHE A 143 -9.64 -7.34 0.40
C PHE A 143 -10.00 -8.78 0.01
N TYR A 144 -10.24 -9.62 1.01
CA TYR A 144 -10.96 -10.87 0.76
C TYR A 144 -12.40 -10.54 0.37
N LYS A 145 -12.87 -11.18 -0.70
CA LYS A 145 -14.26 -11.04 -1.18
C LYS A 145 -14.93 -12.41 -1.11
N ASP A 146 -16.16 -12.44 -0.61
CA ASP A 146 -16.98 -13.65 -0.62
C ASP A 146 -17.46 -13.99 -2.05
N GLU A 147 -18.25 -15.03 -2.19
CA GLU A 147 -18.83 -15.48 -3.47
C GLU A 147 -19.73 -14.42 -4.16
N TYR A 148 -20.22 -13.44 -3.40
CA TYR A 148 -21.01 -12.32 -3.90
C TYR A 148 -20.16 -11.06 -4.15
N GLY A 149 -18.84 -11.15 -4.04
CA GLY A 149 -17.93 -10.02 -4.21
C GLY A 149 -17.90 -9.03 -3.05
N ARG A 150 -18.49 -9.37 -1.89
CA ARG A 150 -18.57 -8.50 -0.72
C ARG A 150 -17.34 -8.63 0.15
N ILE A 151 -16.80 -7.50 0.61
CA ILE A 151 -15.72 -7.49 1.60
C ILE A 151 -16.26 -7.85 2.99
N LEU A 152 -15.44 -8.57 3.79
CA LEU A 152 -15.83 -9.01 5.14
C LEU A 152 -15.27 -8.06 6.20
N GLU A 153 -16.17 -7.45 6.97
CA GLU A 153 -15.83 -6.65 8.15
C GLU A 153 -15.38 -7.57 9.30
N LEU A 154 -14.42 -7.08 10.07
CA LEU A 154 -13.95 -7.67 11.32
C LEU A 154 -14.20 -6.67 12.46
N GLU A 155 -13.34 -6.67 13.48
CA GLU A 155 -13.45 -5.75 14.62
C GLU A 155 -13.15 -4.30 14.22
N ASP A 156 -13.51 -3.35 15.08
CA ASP A 156 -13.11 -1.95 14.96
C ASP A 156 -11.58 -1.83 14.90
N GLY A 157 -11.10 -0.76 14.22
CA GLY A 157 -9.67 -0.52 14.09
C GLY A 157 -9.04 -0.01 15.40
N ILE A 158 -7.73 0.15 15.37
CA ILE A 158 -6.91 0.43 16.56
C ILE A 158 -6.70 1.92 16.85
N TYR A 159 -7.03 2.80 15.90
CA TYR A 159 -6.97 4.26 16.10
C TYR A 159 -7.95 4.99 15.18
N GLY A 160 -8.40 6.16 15.62
CA GLY A 160 -9.31 7.01 14.86
C GLY A 160 -10.65 6.35 14.55
N ASN A 161 -11.36 6.86 13.56
CA ASN A 161 -12.53 6.20 13.00
C ASN A 161 -12.07 5.16 11.98
N SER A 162 -11.91 3.93 12.41
CA SER A 162 -11.28 2.86 11.62
C SER A 162 -11.99 1.52 11.73
N GLN A 163 -11.71 0.62 10.80
CA GLN A 163 -12.31 -0.69 10.69
C GLN A 163 -11.31 -1.69 10.13
N PHE A 164 -11.27 -2.90 10.69
CA PHE A 164 -10.60 -4.03 10.07
C PHE A 164 -11.51 -4.76 9.09
N TYR A 165 -10.91 -5.23 8.01
CA TYR A 165 -11.53 -6.12 7.02
C TYR A 165 -10.63 -7.33 6.80
N LYS A 166 -11.22 -8.48 6.46
CA LYS A 166 -10.45 -9.66 6.08
C LYS A 166 -9.61 -9.35 4.84
N GLY A 167 -8.30 -9.59 4.93
CA GLY A 167 -7.35 -9.40 3.84
C GLY A 167 -7.33 -10.59 2.88
N ALA A 168 -6.90 -10.33 1.65
CA ALA A 168 -6.58 -11.37 0.67
C ALA A 168 -5.13 -11.83 0.84
N GLY A 169 -4.92 -13.15 0.79
CA GLY A 169 -3.61 -13.75 0.98
C GLY A 169 -3.19 -13.88 2.44
N ASN A 170 -1.97 -14.36 2.64
CA ASN A 170 -1.41 -14.60 3.96
C ASN A 170 -0.20 -13.72 4.21
N PHE A 171 -0.04 -13.31 5.47
CA PHE A 171 1.15 -12.62 5.93
C PHE A 171 2.24 -13.65 6.31
N TYR A 172 3.47 -13.40 5.94
CA TYR A 172 4.68 -14.15 6.33
C TYR A 172 5.93 -13.38 5.89
N LEU A 173 7.12 -13.84 6.27
CA LEU A 173 8.41 -13.14 6.02
C LEU A 173 8.58 -12.60 4.59
N MET A 174 8.17 -13.39 3.57
CA MET A 174 8.28 -12.98 2.17
C MET A 174 7.04 -12.25 1.65
N ASN A 175 6.06 -11.93 2.48
CA ASN A 175 4.84 -11.21 2.15
C ASN A 175 4.39 -10.34 3.32
N THR A 176 5.14 -9.25 3.56
CA THR A 176 4.96 -8.31 4.69
C THR A 176 4.15 -7.08 4.26
N CYS A 177 3.79 -6.23 5.24
CA CYS A 177 3.13 -4.95 5.02
C CYS A 177 3.92 -4.02 4.08
N ASN A 178 5.22 -3.89 4.27
CA ASN A 178 6.05 -3.02 3.42
C ASN A 178 6.17 -3.57 2.00
N LYS A 179 6.24 -4.90 1.84
CA LYS A 179 6.17 -5.53 0.52
C LYS A 179 4.81 -5.30 -0.16
N TRP A 180 3.72 -5.27 0.61
CA TRP A 180 2.39 -4.91 0.09
C TRP A 180 2.38 -3.47 -0.44
N THR A 181 2.94 -2.51 0.31
CA THR A 181 3.07 -1.12 -0.17
C THR A 181 3.92 -1.04 -1.44
N ALA A 182 5.06 -1.75 -1.52
CA ALA A 182 5.86 -1.82 -2.75
C ALA A 182 5.09 -2.43 -3.94
N LYS A 183 4.25 -3.45 -3.72
CA LYS A 183 3.38 -4.02 -4.75
C LYS A 183 2.33 -3.01 -5.23
N GLY A 184 1.76 -2.21 -4.33
CA GLY A 184 0.83 -1.14 -4.68
C GLY A 184 1.48 -0.08 -5.55
N LEU A 185 2.68 0.40 -5.16
CA LEU A 185 3.47 1.34 -5.96
C LEU A 185 3.81 0.77 -7.33
N LYS A 186 4.22 -0.50 -7.41
CA LYS A 186 4.47 -1.18 -8.69
C LYS A 186 3.20 -1.30 -9.53
N SER A 187 2.06 -1.55 -8.92
CA SER A 187 0.75 -1.57 -9.58
C SER A 187 0.37 -0.20 -10.12
N ALA A 188 0.79 0.89 -9.48
CA ALA A 188 0.67 2.25 -9.98
C ALA A 188 1.66 2.58 -11.11
N GLY A 189 2.51 1.64 -11.55
CA GLY A 189 3.49 1.86 -12.64
C GLY A 189 4.84 2.38 -12.18
N ILE A 190 5.04 2.56 -10.88
CA ILE A 190 6.32 3.00 -10.33
C ILE A 190 7.31 1.83 -10.39
N ASP A 191 8.52 2.07 -10.92
CA ASP A 191 9.54 1.02 -11.11
C ASP A 191 10.23 0.66 -9.78
N ILE A 192 9.49 0.03 -8.90
CA ILE A 192 9.95 -0.48 -7.62
C ILE A 192 9.99 -2.01 -7.62
N SER A 193 11.05 -2.60 -7.05
CA SER A 193 11.12 -4.05 -6.84
C SER A 193 10.56 -4.44 -5.46
N PRO A 194 9.39 -5.09 -5.38
CA PRO A 194 8.82 -5.48 -4.09
C PRO A 194 9.66 -6.51 -3.33
N THR A 195 10.52 -7.26 -4.02
CA THR A 195 11.33 -8.34 -3.41
C THR A 195 12.27 -7.83 -2.34
N PHE A 196 12.82 -6.63 -2.52
CA PHE A 196 13.84 -6.06 -1.63
C PHE A 196 13.30 -4.98 -0.69
N LYS A 197 11.99 -4.73 -0.68
CA LYS A 197 11.36 -3.69 0.14
C LYS A 197 10.72 -4.31 1.40
N LEU A 198 11.57 -4.64 2.37
CA LEU A 198 11.15 -5.34 3.60
C LEU A 198 10.93 -4.40 4.78
N THR A 199 11.51 -3.20 4.76
CA THR A 199 11.41 -2.21 5.86
C THR A 199 10.64 -0.97 5.42
N ALA A 200 10.02 -0.29 6.38
CA ALA A 200 9.34 0.98 6.15
C ALA A 200 10.30 2.05 5.61
N ASP A 201 11.53 2.13 6.14
CA ASP A 201 12.54 3.06 5.64
C ASP A 201 12.85 2.82 4.17
N SER A 202 13.02 1.55 3.75
CA SER A 202 13.30 1.24 2.35
C SER A 202 12.19 1.66 1.37
N ILE A 203 10.94 1.77 1.83
CA ILE A 203 9.83 2.33 1.06
C ILE A 203 9.91 3.85 1.02
N MET A 204 10.06 4.48 2.19
CA MET A 204 10.03 5.94 2.29
C MET A 204 11.21 6.58 1.54
N ASP A 205 12.42 6.01 1.68
CA ASP A 205 13.61 6.49 0.96
C ASP A 205 13.41 6.38 -0.55
N TYR A 206 12.88 5.23 -1.02
CA TYR A 206 12.59 5.05 -2.45
C TYR A 206 11.58 6.07 -2.98
N VAL A 207 10.48 6.30 -2.26
CA VAL A 207 9.44 7.27 -2.65
C VAL A 207 10.01 8.69 -2.70
N LYS A 208 10.84 9.05 -1.73
CA LYS A 208 11.53 10.34 -1.67
C LYS A 208 12.47 10.54 -2.87
N GLU A 209 13.32 9.53 -3.17
CA GLU A 209 14.23 9.55 -4.32
C GLU A 209 13.46 9.64 -5.64
N TYR A 210 12.41 8.82 -5.81
CA TYR A 210 11.55 8.84 -6.99
C TYR A 210 10.93 10.23 -7.22
N ARG A 211 10.38 10.85 -6.18
CA ARG A 211 9.83 12.19 -6.25
C ARG A 211 10.88 13.25 -6.63
N GLN A 212 12.09 13.17 -6.05
CA GLN A 212 13.19 14.06 -6.39
C GLN A 212 13.61 13.93 -7.86
N ALA A 213 13.66 12.69 -8.39
CA ALA A 213 13.97 12.45 -9.79
C ALA A 213 12.94 13.06 -10.75
N LEU A 214 11.64 12.98 -10.40
CA LEU A 214 10.58 13.62 -11.20
C LEU A 214 10.73 15.15 -11.23
N THR A 215 11.08 15.80 -10.11
CA THR A 215 11.26 17.24 -10.04
C THR A 215 12.52 17.71 -10.81
N MET A 216 13.60 16.92 -10.79
CA MET A 216 14.82 17.23 -11.54
C MET A 216 14.65 17.03 -13.05
N GLY A 217 13.90 15.99 -13.47
CA GLY A 217 13.60 15.71 -14.88
C GLY A 217 12.73 16.79 -15.55
N SER A 218 11.89 17.49 -14.79
CA SER A 218 11.04 18.58 -15.30
C SER A 218 11.78 19.92 -15.43
N THR A 219 12.97 20.08 -14.82
CA THR A 219 13.74 21.34 -14.86
C THR A 219 14.77 21.43 -15.98
N GLY A 220 14.74 20.51 -16.95
CA GLY A 220 15.73 20.39 -18.05
C GLY A 220 15.83 21.58 -19.02
N HIS A 221 15.22 22.75 -18.74
CA HIS A 221 15.35 23.97 -19.56
C HIS A 221 15.24 25.30 -18.80
N SER A 222 15.67 25.36 -17.54
CA SER A 222 15.86 26.70 -16.93
C SER A 222 16.96 26.69 -15.86
N LYS A 223 18.00 27.51 -16.08
CA LYS A 223 18.95 27.88 -15.04
C LYS A 223 18.22 28.79 -14.03
N ALA A 224 17.70 28.21 -12.95
CA ALA A 224 17.19 28.94 -11.81
C ALA A 224 17.73 28.37 -10.51
N THR A 225 18.21 29.27 -9.67
CA THR A 225 18.73 29.10 -8.31
C THR A 225 17.83 28.23 -7.45
N PRO A 226 18.36 27.39 -6.51
CA PRO A 226 17.56 26.56 -5.64
C PRO A 226 16.74 27.42 -4.68
N LEU A 227 15.46 27.59 -4.98
CA LEU A 227 14.48 28.17 -4.07
C LEU A 227 14.02 27.11 -3.07
N ARG A 228 13.90 27.51 -1.80
CA ARG A 228 13.35 26.75 -0.67
C ARG A 228 12.19 25.84 -1.11
N SER A 229 12.19 24.65 -0.56
CA SER A 229 11.18 23.61 -0.74
C SER A 229 9.74 24.18 -0.66
N ALA A 230 9.17 24.53 -1.80
CA ALA A 230 7.73 24.71 -1.91
C ALA A 230 7.05 23.34 -1.70
N PRO A 231 5.86 23.28 -1.07
CA PRO A 231 5.12 22.04 -0.98
C PRO A 231 4.86 21.52 -2.40
N PHE A 232 5.12 20.23 -2.58
CA PHE A 232 4.85 19.53 -3.84
C PHE A 232 3.33 19.41 -3.99
N GLU A 233 2.75 20.20 -4.90
CA GLU A 233 1.34 20.13 -5.24
C GLU A 233 1.17 19.44 -6.59
N CYS A 234 0.18 18.56 -6.68
CA CYS A 234 -0.22 17.94 -7.94
C CYS A 234 -0.89 19.01 -8.83
N GLN A 235 -0.32 19.27 -9.99
CA GLN A 235 -0.85 20.22 -10.99
C GLN A 235 -1.86 19.54 -11.91
#